data_604a44fc359e834371d9ba6ac8cfe0e5
#
_entry.id   604a44fc359e834371d9ba6ac8cfe0e5
#
_cell.length_a   1.000
_cell.length_b   1.000
_cell.length_c   1.000
_cell.angle_alpha   90.00
_cell.angle_beta   90.00
_cell.angle_gamma   90.00
#
_symmetry.space_group_name_H-M   'P 1'
#
loop_
_entity.id
_entity.type
_entity.pdbx_description
1 polymer ?
#
loop_
_entity_poly.entity_id
_entity_poly.type
_entity_poly.pdbx_seq_one_letter_code
_entity_poly.pdbx_strand_id
1 'polypeptide(L)'
;AGMFDVSHMGLFSFNGAKVRQWLESISTQKVSSFSSGRCGYTHFLDHDGQIIDDMIFAIKSDDCVLGVPNASMVSTMWDWFSGLLPEDGSVTIENLSDETSIIALQGPNASEILDAALGDENSVGRFKCQEIASNDAGITGWIQGTGYTGESGAEIFVPNEQAGLLWNLLLKSGRPHGLVPVGLGARDTLRLEKGYLLSGQDFLWPGLGIQ
;
A
#
# COMPACT_ATOMS: atom_id res chain seq x y z
N ALA A 1 -8.33 -11.44 14.51
CA ALA A 1 -7.61 -10.64 13.52
C ALA A 1 -6.12 -10.96 13.56
N GLY A 2 -5.43 -10.71 12.45
CA GLY A 2 -3.98 -10.82 12.33
C GLY A 2 -3.35 -9.45 12.12
N MET A 3 -2.16 -9.24 12.67
CA MET A 3 -1.36 -8.04 12.48
C MET A 3 0.00 -8.41 11.90
N PHE A 4 0.37 -7.76 10.80
CA PHE A 4 1.57 -8.06 10.03
C PHE A 4 2.46 -6.82 9.94
N ASP A 5 3.74 -6.98 10.18
CA ASP A 5 4.73 -5.99 9.76
C ASP A 5 5.05 -6.23 8.28
N VAL A 6 4.67 -5.27 7.46
CA VAL A 6 4.91 -5.29 6.01
C VAL A 6 5.75 -4.09 5.57
N SER A 7 6.55 -3.55 6.48
CA SER A 7 7.42 -2.39 6.23
C SER A 7 8.51 -2.63 5.18
N HIS A 8 8.71 -3.88 4.76
CA HIS A 8 9.59 -4.21 3.63
C HIS A 8 9.01 -3.83 2.26
N MET A 9 7.70 -3.57 2.17
CA MET A 9 7.09 -3.03 0.94
C MET A 9 7.55 -1.59 0.71
N GLY A 10 7.58 -1.17 -0.56
CA GLY A 10 7.90 0.21 -0.89
C GLY A 10 6.74 1.17 -0.69
N LEU A 11 7.07 2.46 -0.66
CA LEU A 11 6.10 3.55 -0.75
C LEU A 11 6.64 4.64 -1.65
N PHE A 12 5.93 4.95 -2.74
CA PHE A 12 6.23 6.07 -3.63
C PHE A 12 5.15 7.12 -3.54
N SER A 13 5.55 8.40 -3.61
CA SER A 13 4.65 9.53 -3.79
C SER A 13 4.85 10.10 -5.18
N PHE A 14 3.79 10.09 -5.97
CA PHE A 14 3.74 10.68 -7.31
C PHE A 14 2.98 12.01 -7.21
N ASN A 15 3.60 13.10 -7.63
CA ASN A 15 3.06 14.44 -7.43
C ASN A 15 3.04 15.24 -8.73
N GLY A 16 2.03 16.07 -8.88
CA GLY A 16 1.91 17.02 -9.99
C GLY A 16 0.53 17.06 -10.65
N ALA A 17 0.22 18.16 -11.30
CA ALA A 17 -1.09 18.41 -11.89
C ALA A 17 -1.52 17.41 -12.98
N LYS A 18 -0.55 16.66 -13.56
CA LYS A 18 -0.80 15.64 -14.59
C LYS A 18 -0.60 14.21 -14.07
N VAL A 19 -0.38 14.02 -12.76
CA VAL A 19 0.02 12.72 -12.18
C VAL A 19 -0.96 11.59 -12.52
N ARG A 20 -2.26 11.85 -12.46
CA ARG A 20 -3.28 10.84 -12.69
C ARG A 20 -3.34 10.39 -14.15
N GLN A 21 -3.26 11.34 -15.10
CA GLN A 21 -3.21 11.04 -16.54
C GLN A 21 -1.89 10.34 -16.91
N TRP A 22 -0.79 10.77 -16.31
CA TRP A 22 0.50 10.12 -16.53
C TRP A 22 0.49 8.67 -16.04
N LEU A 23 0.06 8.40 -14.80
CA LEU A 23 -0.09 7.03 -14.29
C LEU A 23 -1.03 6.19 -15.14
N GLU A 24 -2.14 6.76 -15.61
CA GLU A 24 -3.06 6.08 -16.53
C GLU A 24 -2.40 5.68 -17.85
N SER A 25 -1.47 6.49 -18.36
CA SER A 25 -0.79 6.22 -19.64
C SER A 25 0.22 5.06 -19.56
N ILE A 26 0.67 4.70 -18.37
CA ILE A 26 1.72 3.69 -18.12
C ILE A 26 1.22 2.50 -17.30
N SER A 27 -0.05 2.45 -16.94
CA SER A 27 -0.65 1.38 -16.15
C SER A 27 -1.89 0.79 -16.80
N THR A 28 -2.37 -0.34 -16.31
CA THR A 28 -3.55 -1.03 -16.85
C THR A 28 -4.87 -0.46 -16.30
N GLN A 29 -4.82 0.49 -15.37
CA GLN A 29 -5.99 1.09 -14.74
C GLN A 29 -6.28 2.50 -15.27
N LYS A 30 -7.56 2.84 -15.37
CA LYS A 30 -8.01 4.20 -15.67
C LYS A 30 -7.93 5.08 -14.40
N VAL A 31 -6.70 5.46 -14.02
CA VAL A 31 -6.41 6.17 -12.76
C VAL A 31 -7.19 7.48 -12.65
N SER A 32 -7.38 8.18 -13.76
CA SER A 32 -8.15 9.44 -13.81
C SER A 32 -9.61 9.29 -13.40
N SER A 33 -10.19 8.09 -13.46
CA SER A 33 -11.58 7.82 -13.07
C SER A 33 -11.79 7.64 -11.56
N PHE A 34 -10.70 7.49 -10.78
CA PHE A 34 -10.79 7.34 -9.33
C PHE A 34 -10.90 8.71 -8.66
N SER A 35 -11.81 8.87 -7.72
CA SER A 35 -11.87 10.08 -6.87
C SER A 35 -10.82 10.05 -5.77
N SER A 36 -10.45 11.21 -5.24
CA SER A 36 -9.65 11.30 -4.01
C SER A 36 -10.27 10.46 -2.87
N GLY A 37 -9.45 9.85 -2.04
CA GLY A 37 -9.87 8.90 -1.01
C GLY A 37 -10.17 7.49 -1.53
N ARG A 38 -9.76 7.15 -2.75
CA ARG A 38 -9.91 5.80 -3.34
C ARG A 38 -8.57 5.15 -3.62
N CYS A 39 -8.52 3.83 -3.40
CA CYS A 39 -7.43 2.98 -3.85
C CYS A 39 -7.82 2.18 -5.08
N GLY A 40 -6.82 1.74 -5.84
CA GLY A 40 -6.99 0.82 -6.95
C GLY A 40 -5.80 -0.12 -7.07
N TYR A 41 -6.00 -1.24 -7.72
CA TYR A 41 -4.96 -2.19 -8.06
C TYR A 41 -4.64 -2.10 -9.54
N THR A 42 -3.37 -2.11 -9.91
CA THR A 42 -2.93 -1.98 -11.29
C THR A 42 -1.71 -2.84 -11.58
N HIS A 43 -1.45 -3.08 -12.86
CA HIS A 43 -0.20 -3.66 -13.35
C HIS A 43 0.53 -2.63 -14.20
N PHE A 44 1.85 -2.76 -14.25
CA PHE A 44 2.73 -2.07 -15.17
C PHE A 44 3.31 -3.07 -16.14
N LEU A 45 3.24 -2.75 -17.42
CA LEU A 45 3.63 -3.66 -18.50
C LEU A 45 4.82 -3.07 -19.27
N ASP A 46 5.70 -3.93 -19.74
CA ASP A 46 6.70 -3.54 -20.72
C ASP A 46 6.11 -3.45 -22.15
N HIS A 47 6.95 -3.13 -23.13
CA HIS A 47 6.54 -2.96 -24.52
C HIS A 47 6.05 -4.26 -25.18
N ASP A 48 6.42 -5.41 -24.62
CA ASP A 48 5.97 -6.74 -25.09
C ASP A 48 4.69 -7.20 -24.37
N GLY A 49 4.15 -6.37 -23.48
CA GLY A 49 2.94 -6.65 -22.69
C GLY A 49 3.18 -7.58 -21.51
N GLN A 50 4.43 -7.79 -21.10
CA GLN A 50 4.76 -8.60 -19.93
C GLN A 50 4.66 -7.76 -18.66
N ILE A 51 4.19 -8.37 -17.58
CA ILE A 51 4.04 -7.68 -16.30
C ILE A 51 5.43 -7.41 -15.70
N ILE A 52 5.76 -6.14 -15.53
CA ILE A 52 6.94 -5.69 -14.78
C ILE A 52 6.69 -5.87 -13.29
N ASP A 53 5.59 -5.28 -12.80
CA ASP A 53 5.14 -5.40 -11.41
C ASP A 53 3.65 -5.07 -11.30
N ASP A 54 3.07 -5.37 -10.15
CA ASP A 54 1.74 -4.93 -9.75
C ASP A 54 1.82 -3.96 -8.55
N MET A 55 0.81 -3.12 -8.38
CA MET A 55 0.83 -2.12 -7.33
C MET A 55 -0.59 -1.73 -6.89
N ILE A 56 -0.76 -1.52 -5.59
CA ILE A 56 -1.87 -0.75 -5.06
C ILE A 56 -1.50 0.73 -5.15
N PHE A 57 -2.38 1.54 -5.71
CA PHE A 57 -2.29 2.98 -5.65
C PHE A 57 -3.42 3.59 -4.82
N ALA A 58 -3.17 4.73 -4.20
CA ALA A 58 -4.13 5.49 -3.40
C ALA A 58 -4.18 6.94 -3.88
N ILE A 59 -5.34 7.44 -4.25
CA ILE A 59 -5.53 8.83 -4.66
C ILE A 59 -5.64 9.70 -3.40
N LYS A 60 -4.54 10.35 -3.03
CA LYS A 60 -4.50 11.26 -1.90
C LYS A 60 -5.22 12.58 -2.22
N SER A 61 -4.92 13.15 -3.38
CA SER A 61 -5.57 14.35 -3.93
C SER A 61 -5.57 14.31 -5.45
N ASP A 62 -6.03 15.36 -6.11
CA ASP A 62 -6.00 15.42 -7.58
C ASP A 62 -4.57 15.49 -8.15
N ASP A 63 -3.63 15.94 -7.36
CA ASP A 63 -2.22 16.15 -7.71
C ASP A 63 -1.23 15.25 -6.91
N CYS A 64 -1.74 14.32 -6.10
CA CYS A 64 -0.92 13.39 -5.32
C CYS A 64 -1.51 11.98 -5.31
N VAL A 65 -0.70 11.01 -5.72
CA VAL A 65 -1.02 9.58 -5.70
C VAL A 65 0.09 8.84 -4.94
N LEU A 66 -0.28 8.01 -3.99
CA LEU A 66 0.65 7.09 -3.33
C LEU A 66 0.63 5.75 -4.05
N GLY A 67 1.77 5.08 -4.13
CA GLY A 67 1.91 3.75 -4.72
C GLY A 67 2.75 2.83 -3.85
N VAL A 68 2.33 1.57 -3.74
CA VAL A 68 2.97 0.56 -2.88
C VAL A 68 3.53 -0.56 -3.76
N PRO A 69 4.77 -0.42 -4.28
CA PRO A 69 5.42 -1.46 -5.07
C PRO A 69 5.83 -2.65 -4.20
N ASN A 70 5.98 -3.82 -4.84
CA ASN A 70 6.50 -5.01 -4.17
C ASN A 70 7.94 -4.81 -3.68
N ALA A 71 8.29 -5.41 -2.54
CA ALA A 71 9.57 -5.22 -1.87
C ALA A 71 10.77 -5.48 -2.78
N SER A 72 10.76 -6.59 -3.53
CA SER A 72 11.84 -6.95 -4.46
C SER A 72 11.91 -6.05 -5.69
N MET A 73 10.87 -5.27 -5.97
CA MET A 73 10.74 -4.44 -7.17
C MET A 73 10.93 -2.95 -6.92
N VAL A 74 11.16 -2.52 -5.67
CA VAL A 74 11.29 -1.09 -5.32
C VAL A 74 12.32 -0.37 -6.20
N SER A 75 13.54 -0.89 -6.32
CA SER A 75 14.58 -0.30 -7.15
C SER A 75 14.22 -0.31 -8.63
N THR A 76 13.74 -1.46 -9.14
CA THR A 76 13.34 -1.62 -10.55
C THR A 76 12.23 -0.65 -10.92
N MET A 77 11.19 -0.55 -10.07
CA MET A 77 10.07 0.35 -10.32
C MET A 77 10.47 1.82 -10.19
N TRP A 78 11.38 2.14 -9.27
CA TRP A 78 11.94 3.48 -9.17
C TRP A 78 12.63 3.91 -10.46
N ASP A 79 13.51 3.07 -11.00
CA ASP A 79 14.24 3.34 -12.24
C ASP A 79 13.28 3.43 -13.43
N TRP A 80 12.31 2.52 -13.49
CA TRP A 80 11.31 2.48 -14.55
C TRP A 80 10.43 3.73 -14.57
N PHE A 81 9.87 4.14 -13.41
CA PHE A 81 9.09 5.36 -13.30
C PHE A 81 9.92 6.61 -13.61
N SER A 82 11.14 6.67 -13.07
CA SER A 82 12.06 7.81 -13.29
C SER A 82 12.37 8.02 -14.77
N GLY A 83 12.55 6.91 -15.52
CA GLY A 83 12.78 6.94 -16.96
C GLY A 83 11.58 7.37 -17.80
N LEU A 84 10.37 7.36 -17.24
CA LEU A 84 9.12 7.73 -17.92
C LEU A 84 8.56 9.08 -17.48
N LEU A 85 9.24 9.79 -16.55
CA LEU A 85 8.77 11.10 -16.09
C LEU A 85 8.74 12.11 -17.26
N PRO A 86 7.69 12.96 -17.32
CA PRO A 86 7.62 14.02 -18.33
C PRO A 86 8.76 15.04 -18.18
N GLU A 87 9.43 15.38 -19.29
CA GLU A 87 10.52 16.35 -19.31
C GLU A 87 10.10 17.77 -18.86
N ASP A 88 8.79 18.09 -18.95
CA ASP A 88 8.24 19.38 -18.56
C ASP A 88 8.11 19.58 -17.04
N GLY A 89 8.49 18.57 -16.23
CA GLY A 89 8.41 18.61 -14.78
C GLY A 89 6.99 18.61 -14.23
N SER A 90 6.00 18.27 -15.05
CA SER A 90 4.58 18.24 -14.64
C SER A 90 4.23 17.09 -13.70
N VAL A 91 5.13 16.12 -13.57
CA VAL A 91 5.05 15.00 -12.60
C VAL A 91 6.42 14.79 -11.95
N THR A 92 6.42 14.58 -10.66
CA THR A 92 7.60 14.20 -9.87
C THR A 92 7.31 12.94 -9.08
N ILE A 93 8.36 12.20 -8.72
CA ILE A 93 8.29 11.01 -7.87
C ILE A 93 9.19 11.19 -6.66
N GLU A 94 8.78 10.66 -5.53
CA GLU A 94 9.53 10.63 -4.28
C GLU A 94 9.47 9.22 -3.69
N ASN A 95 10.61 8.71 -3.23
CA ASN A 95 10.69 7.41 -2.58
C ASN A 95 10.68 7.60 -1.06
N LEU A 96 9.58 7.17 -0.44
CA LEU A 96 9.34 7.28 0.99
C LEU A 96 9.56 5.94 1.73
N SER A 97 10.07 4.92 1.03
CA SER A 97 10.17 3.54 1.56
C SER A 97 11.03 3.46 2.83
N ASP A 98 12.14 4.19 2.88
CA ASP A 98 13.08 4.15 4.02
C ASP A 98 12.60 4.96 5.23
N GLU A 99 11.58 5.80 5.08
CA GLU A 99 11.06 6.69 6.13
C GLU A 99 9.73 6.20 6.70
N THR A 100 9.10 5.21 6.06
CA THR A 100 7.73 4.76 6.36
C THR A 100 7.69 3.30 6.78
N SER A 101 7.05 3.04 7.90
CA SER A 101 6.67 1.68 8.33
C SER A 101 5.22 1.40 7.97
N ILE A 102 4.94 0.14 7.59
CA ILE A 102 3.61 -0.29 7.16
C ILE A 102 3.15 -1.46 8.04
N ILE A 103 2.03 -1.28 8.73
CA ILE A 103 1.40 -2.33 9.54
C ILE A 103 0.06 -2.69 8.91
N ALA A 104 -0.11 -3.96 8.55
CA ALA A 104 -1.38 -4.48 8.07
C ALA A 104 -2.17 -5.12 9.22
N LEU A 105 -3.39 -4.67 9.42
CA LEU A 105 -4.36 -5.22 10.38
C LEU A 105 -5.51 -5.87 9.59
N GLN A 106 -5.64 -7.19 9.67
CA GLN A 106 -6.52 -7.97 8.78
C GLN A 106 -7.39 -8.96 9.56
N GLY A 107 -8.60 -9.18 9.08
CA GLY A 107 -9.54 -10.16 9.63
C GLY A 107 -10.86 -9.54 10.06
N PRO A 108 -11.85 -10.36 10.46
CA PRO A 108 -13.23 -9.91 10.73
C PRO A 108 -13.32 -8.84 11.83
N ASN A 109 -12.41 -8.86 12.82
CA ASN A 109 -12.41 -7.89 13.93
C ASN A 109 -11.46 -6.69 13.68
N ALA A 110 -10.89 -6.56 12.48
CA ALA A 110 -9.88 -5.53 12.20
C ALA A 110 -10.43 -4.10 12.36
N SER A 111 -11.64 -3.84 11.88
CA SER A 111 -12.28 -2.51 12.02
C SER A 111 -12.51 -2.15 13.49
N GLU A 112 -13.07 -3.06 14.28
CA GLU A 112 -13.34 -2.83 15.71
C GLU A 112 -12.03 -2.56 16.49
N ILE A 113 -10.97 -3.27 16.16
CA ILE A 113 -9.65 -3.07 16.76
C ILE A 113 -9.06 -1.71 16.37
N LEU A 114 -9.21 -1.33 15.12
CA LEU A 114 -8.75 -0.05 14.59
C LEU A 114 -9.46 1.11 15.28
N ASP A 115 -10.79 1.04 15.37
CA ASP A 115 -11.61 2.05 16.03
C ASP A 115 -11.27 2.17 17.52
N ALA A 116 -11.03 1.06 18.20
CA ALA A 116 -10.60 1.04 19.60
C ALA A 116 -9.17 1.59 19.80
N ALA A 117 -8.31 1.54 18.78
CA ALA A 117 -6.93 2.00 18.85
C ALA A 117 -6.78 3.48 18.45
N LEU A 118 -7.41 3.88 17.37
CA LEU A 118 -7.20 5.19 16.73
C LEU A 118 -8.46 6.08 16.68
N GLY A 119 -9.62 5.57 17.12
CA GLY A 119 -10.90 6.26 16.97
C GLY A 119 -11.63 5.90 15.66
N ASP A 120 -12.94 6.01 15.67
CA ASP A 120 -13.84 5.62 14.57
C ASP A 120 -13.69 6.52 13.31
N GLU A 121 -13.18 7.74 13.47
CA GLU A 121 -12.83 8.60 12.34
C GLU A 121 -11.73 8.01 11.46
N ASN A 122 -10.94 7.06 11.97
CA ASN A 122 -9.88 6.36 11.25
C ASN A 122 -10.33 5.06 10.59
N SER A 123 -11.61 4.73 10.71
CA SER A 123 -12.21 3.58 10.03
C SER A 123 -12.24 3.80 8.52
N VAL A 124 -11.74 2.84 7.75
CA VAL A 124 -11.70 2.91 6.29
C VAL A 124 -12.40 1.72 5.66
N GLY A 125 -13.27 1.99 4.69
CA GLY A 125 -13.90 0.95 3.88
C GLY A 125 -12.94 0.35 2.85
N ARG A 126 -13.33 -0.80 2.29
CA ARG A 126 -12.53 -1.49 1.26
C ARG A 126 -12.23 -0.58 0.07
N PHE A 127 -10.96 -0.52 -0.32
CA PHE A 127 -10.42 0.36 -1.36
C PHE A 127 -10.73 1.85 -1.14
N LYS A 128 -10.84 2.26 0.13
CA LYS A 128 -10.84 3.65 0.56
C LYS A 128 -9.53 3.98 1.25
N CYS A 129 -9.20 5.26 1.31
CA CYS A 129 -7.99 5.73 1.96
C CYS A 129 -8.16 7.16 2.47
N GLN A 130 -7.41 7.51 3.51
CA GLN A 130 -7.40 8.85 4.10
C GLN A 130 -6.11 9.09 4.91
N GLU A 131 -5.84 10.33 5.23
CA GLU A 131 -4.90 10.67 6.29
C GLU A 131 -5.44 10.20 7.63
N ILE A 132 -4.55 9.79 8.53
CA ILE A 132 -4.94 9.42 9.89
C ILE A 132 -5.43 10.69 10.60
N ALA A 133 -6.69 10.68 10.99
CA ALA A 133 -7.31 11.77 11.74
C ALA A 133 -6.66 11.90 13.14
N SER A 134 -6.83 13.06 13.76
CA SER A 134 -6.33 13.31 15.12
C SER A 134 -6.82 12.24 16.10
N ASN A 135 -5.91 11.70 16.89
CA ASN A 135 -6.18 10.64 17.86
C ASN A 135 -5.35 10.87 19.15
N ASP A 136 -5.79 10.28 20.25
CA ASP A 136 -5.18 10.48 21.58
C ASP A 136 -3.74 9.97 21.66
N ALA A 137 -3.35 9.05 20.79
CA ALA A 137 -1.99 8.50 20.77
C ALA A 137 -1.00 9.37 19.98
N GLY A 138 -1.48 10.38 19.24
CA GLY A 138 -0.65 11.24 18.40
C GLY A 138 -0.07 10.53 17.17
N ILE A 139 -0.66 9.41 16.75
CA ILE A 139 -0.28 8.70 15.53
C ILE A 139 -0.68 9.55 14.32
N THR A 140 0.26 9.70 13.39
CA THR A 140 0.07 10.42 12.12
C THR A 140 0.44 9.53 10.95
N GLY A 141 -0.03 9.86 9.77
CA GLY A 141 0.30 9.12 8.55
C GLY A 141 -0.91 8.88 7.67
N TRP A 142 -0.96 7.72 7.04
CA TRP A 142 -1.93 7.36 6.04
C TRP A 142 -2.55 6.00 6.33
N ILE A 143 -3.82 5.83 6.02
CA ILE A 143 -4.51 4.55 6.17
C ILE A 143 -5.30 4.23 4.91
N GLN A 144 -5.28 2.97 4.51
CA GLN A 144 -6.05 2.47 3.38
C GLN A 144 -6.68 1.11 3.69
N GLY A 145 -7.93 0.92 3.25
CA GLY A 145 -8.70 -0.31 3.40
C GLY A 145 -8.30 -1.35 2.36
N THR A 146 -7.03 -1.71 2.37
CA THR A 146 -6.39 -2.69 1.51
C THR A 146 -5.73 -3.80 2.32
N GLY A 147 -5.21 -4.81 1.66
CA GLY A 147 -4.54 -5.94 2.29
C GLY A 147 -4.35 -7.10 1.33
N TYR A 148 -3.67 -8.13 1.79
CA TYR A 148 -3.23 -9.26 0.99
C TYR A 148 -3.68 -10.61 1.55
N THR A 149 -4.78 -10.63 2.31
CA THR A 149 -5.31 -11.82 2.99
C THR A 149 -6.68 -12.26 2.46
N GLY A 150 -7.32 -11.39 1.66
CA GLY A 150 -8.70 -11.58 1.25
C GLY A 150 -9.76 -11.29 2.31
N GLU A 151 -9.33 -10.97 3.54
CA GLU A 151 -10.18 -10.53 4.64
C GLU A 151 -10.37 -9.01 4.63
N SER A 152 -11.30 -8.54 5.46
CA SER A 152 -11.44 -7.11 5.77
C SER A 152 -10.25 -6.63 6.59
N GLY A 153 -9.86 -5.37 6.42
CA GLY A 153 -8.79 -4.78 7.19
C GLY A 153 -8.25 -3.50 6.58
N ALA A 154 -7.13 -3.05 7.12
CA ALA A 154 -6.44 -1.86 6.67
C ALA A 154 -4.92 -2.08 6.67
N GLU A 155 -4.24 -1.29 5.85
CA GLU A 155 -2.80 -1.05 5.88
C GLU A 155 -2.57 0.36 6.38
N ILE A 156 -1.72 0.50 7.40
CA ILE A 156 -1.48 1.73 8.15
C ILE A 156 -0.03 2.12 7.94
N PHE A 157 0.18 3.29 7.38
CA PHE A 157 1.48 3.84 6.99
C PHE A 157 1.83 4.96 7.96
N VAL A 158 2.92 4.80 8.68
CA VAL A 158 3.37 5.76 9.71
C VAL A 158 4.86 6.04 9.55
N PRO A 159 5.35 7.22 10.02
CA PRO A 159 6.77 7.44 10.17
C PRO A 159 7.42 6.35 11.02
N ASN A 160 8.65 5.95 10.69
CA ASN A 160 9.35 4.84 11.35
C ASN A 160 9.40 4.96 12.87
N GLU A 161 9.58 6.17 13.39
CA GLU A 161 9.62 6.44 14.83
C GLU A 161 8.28 6.16 15.54
N GLN A 162 7.17 6.11 14.82
CA GLN A 162 5.85 5.80 15.36
C GLN A 162 5.46 4.32 15.25
N ALA A 163 6.20 3.52 14.50
CA ALA A 163 5.87 2.11 14.23
C ALA A 163 5.70 1.29 15.51
N GLY A 164 6.65 1.42 16.45
CA GLY A 164 6.60 0.70 17.72
C GLY A 164 5.42 1.14 18.61
N LEU A 165 5.08 2.42 18.60
CA LEU A 165 3.92 2.95 19.32
C LEU A 165 2.63 2.39 18.73
N LEU A 166 2.45 2.48 17.40
CA LEU A 166 1.29 1.94 16.70
C LEU A 166 1.13 0.43 16.91
N TRP A 167 2.22 -0.34 16.78
CA TRP A 167 2.22 -1.79 17.01
C TRP A 167 1.70 -2.15 18.40
N ASN A 168 2.24 -1.51 19.45
CA ASN A 168 1.83 -1.77 20.81
C ASN A 168 0.39 -1.32 21.10
N LEU A 169 -0.04 -0.21 20.50
CA LEU A 169 -1.41 0.29 20.63
C LEU A 169 -2.41 -0.70 20.03
N LEU A 170 -2.16 -1.17 18.81
CA LEU A 170 -2.98 -2.18 18.15
C LEU A 170 -3.02 -3.50 18.94
N LEU A 171 -1.88 -3.97 19.46
CA LEU A 171 -1.83 -5.16 20.31
C LEU A 171 -2.67 -4.99 21.58
N LYS A 172 -2.56 -3.84 22.24
CA LYS A 172 -3.31 -3.55 23.46
C LYS A 172 -4.82 -3.57 23.19
N SER A 173 -5.26 -2.85 22.17
CA SER A 173 -6.67 -2.75 21.78
C SER A 173 -7.21 -4.07 21.21
N GLY A 174 -6.37 -4.84 20.51
CA GLY A 174 -6.79 -6.05 19.81
C GLY A 174 -6.77 -7.34 20.64
N ARG A 175 -6.06 -7.39 21.76
CA ARG A 175 -6.01 -8.60 22.62
C ARG A 175 -7.40 -9.10 23.03
N PRO A 176 -8.33 -8.26 23.48
CA PRO A 176 -9.71 -8.72 23.81
C PRO A 176 -10.47 -9.28 22.61
N HIS A 177 -10.08 -8.91 21.39
CA HIS A 177 -10.69 -9.30 20.11
C HIS A 177 -9.90 -10.42 19.40
N GLY A 178 -8.96 -11.07 20.09
CA GLY A 178 -8.18 -12.18 19.55
C GLY A 178 -7.15 -11.77 18.50
N LEU A 179 -6.60 -10.55 18.57
CA LEU A 179 -5.52 -10.11 17.70
C LEU A 179 -4.24 -10.88 18.03
N VAL A 180 -3.58 -11.39 16.98
CA VAL A 180 -2.28 -12.04 17.06
C VAL A 180 -1.30 -11.44 16.04
N PRO A 181 0.00 -11.31 16.38
CA PRO A 181 1.03 -11.04 15.39
C PRO A 181 1.16 -12.23 14.43
N VAL A 182 1.35 -11.94 13.15
CA VAL A 182 1.39 -12.94 12.08
C VAL A 182 2.61 -12.69 11.19
N GLY A 183 3.32 -13.77 10.86
CA GLY A 183 4.51 -13.72 10.04
C GLY A 183 4.23 -13.84 8.52
N LEU A 184 5.30 -13.67 7.72
CA LEU A 184 5.23 -13.69 6.26
C LEU A 184 4.79 -15.05 5.69
N GLY A 185 5.10 -16.17 6.35
CA GLY A 185 4.63 -17.50 5.92
C GLY A 185 3.09 -17.60 5.91
N ALA A 186 2.42 -17.06 6.93
CA ALA A 186 0.96 -17.01 6.95
C ALA A 186 0.40 -16.01 5.92
N ARG A 187 1.09 -14.88 5.69
CA ARG A 187 0.75 -13.93 4.61
C ARG A 187 0.74 -14.62 3.25
N ASP A 188 1.76 -15.43 2.95
CA ASP A 188 1.85 -16.18 1.70
C ASP A 188 0.75 -17.24 1.58
N THR A 189 0.45 -17.99 2.62
CA THR A 189 -0.65 -18.97 2.63
C THR A 189 -2.01 -18.30 2.38
N LEU A 190 -2.30 -17.21 3.09
CA LEU A 190 -3.58 -16.51 2.99
C LEU A 190 -3.79 -15.89 1.60
N ARG A 191 -2.77 -15.25 1.03
CA ARG A 191 -2.87 -14.70 -0.34
C ARG A 191 -3.11 -15.80 -1.38
N LEU A 192 -2.43 -16.95 -1.22
CA LEU A 192 -2.56 -18.10 -2.12
C LEU A 192 -3.97 -18.68 -2.08
N GLU A 193 -4.52 -18.91 -0.88
CA GLU A 193 -5.90 -19.37 -0.70
C GLU A 193 -6.92 -18.43 -1.33
N LYS A 194 -6.63 -17.11 -1.32
CA LYS A 194 -7.47 -16.09 -1.95
C LYS A 194 -7.28 -16.01 -3.46
N GLY A 195 -6.19 -16.55 -4.00
CA GLY A 195 -5.83 -16.47 -5.41
C GLY A 195 -5.17 -15.13 -5.80
N TYR A 196 -4.51 -14.46 -4.84
CA TYR A 196 -3.73 -13.26 -5.13
C TYR A 196 -2.33 -13.62 -5.64
N LEU A 197 -1.89 -12.91 -6.68
CA LEU A 197 -0.58 -13.10 -7.28
C LEU A 197 0.54 -12.58 -6.38
N LEU A 198 1.71 -13.20 -6.47
CA LEU A 198 2.95 -12.74 -5.83
C LEU A 198 3.99 -12.45 -6.91
N SER A 199 4.42 -11.20 -6.98
CA SER A 199 5.50 -10.74 -7.83
C SER A 199 6.79 -11.52 -7.54
N GLY A 200 7.48 -11.97 -8.60
CA GLY A 200 8.67 -12.79 -8.48
C GLY A 200 8.43 -14.29 -8.28
N GLN A 201 7.17 -14.73 -8.10
CA GLN A 201 6.80 -16.13 -7.95
C GLN A 201 5.73 -16.56 -8.96
N ASP A 202 4.59 -15.88 -9.01
CA ASP A 202 3.50 -16.21 -9.93
C ASP A 202 3.66 -15.51 -11.28
N PHE A 203 4.39 -14.42 -11.31
CA PHE A 203 4.93 -13.78 -12.50
C PHE A 203 6.33 -13.23 -12.21
N LEU A 204 7.19 -13.26 -13.20
CA LEU A 204 8.56 -12.76 -13.13
C LEU A 204 8.86 -11.99 -14.42
N TRP A 205 9.24 -10.72 -14.28
CA TRP A 205 9.60 -9.92 -15.43
C TRP A 205 10.97 -10.36 -15.99
N PRO A 206 11.05 -10.78 -17.25
CA PRO A 206 12.31 -11.25 -17.85
C PRO A 206 13.43 -10.20 -17.86
N GLY A 207 13.05 -8.91 -17.82
CA GLY A 207 14.00 -7.78 -17.75
C GLY A 207 14.86 -7.74 -16.49
N LEU A 208 14.49 -8.50 -15.43
CA LEU A 208 15.32 -8.67 -14.23
C LEU A 208 16.58 -9.54 -14.48
N GLY A 209 16.67 -10.22 -15.63
CA GLY A 209 17.80 -11.11 -15.95
C GLY A 209 17.94 -12.34 -15.05
N ILE A 210 16.94 -12.65 -14.25
CA ILE A 210 16.87 -13.86 -13.42
C ILE A 210 16.27 -14.97 -14.30
N GLN A 211 17.04 -16.04 -14.52
CA GLN A 211 16.59 -17.25 -15.24
C GLN A 211 16.24 -18.35 -14.25
#